data_878f67a9a1cc49b2a6bc99e7258dd5d6
#
_entry.id   878f67a9a1cc49b2a6bc99e7258dd5d6
#
_cell.length_a   1.000
_cell.length_b   1.000
_cell.length_c   1.000
_cell.angle_alpha   90.00
_cell.angle_beta   90.00
_cell.angle_gamma   90.00
#
_symmetry.space_group_name_H-M   'P 1'
#
loop_
_entity.id
_entity.type
_entity.pdbx_description
1 polymer ?
#
loop_
_entity_poly.entity_id
_entity_poly.type
_entity_poly.pdbx_seq_one_letter_code
_entity_poly.pdbx_strand_id
1 'polypeptide(L)'
;MKTKRFPLLATLIALIALVAPHALHAQHEKPDNSALLAVGTEAPDFSLPTVDGEATIALKDYAGRYLVIDFWASWCPDCRKANPRMVDLYKRYADEAVGISFLGVSFDTDREACLRAVEKDGITWPQVSELKKWKETEISRLYGIRWIPTVYVVDNAGKVLYAGNNLDELEELLRYLGGVGSGETN
;
A
#
# COMPACT_ATOMS: atom_id res chain seq x y z
N MET A 1 64.80 61.60 1.76
CA MET A 1 63.59 61.12 1.04
C MET A 1 63.23 59.76 1.62
N LYS A 2 62.15 59.71 2.44
CA LYS A 2 61.71 58.45 3.15
C LYS A 2 60.53 57.88 2.43
N THR A 3 60.73 56.76 1.80
CA THR A 3 59.65 55.96 1.17
C THR A 3 58.95 55.16 2.21
N LYS A 4 57.67 55.46 2.49
CA LYS A 4 56.78 54.68 3.35
C LYS A 4 56.29 53.47 2.56
N ARG A 5 56.70 52.28 3.01
CA ARG A 5 56.10 51.00 2.60
C ARG A 5 54.78 50.81 3.34
N PHE A 6 53.69 50.79 2.65
CA PHE A 6 52.39 50.31 3.18
C PHE A 6 52.35 48.80 3.10
N PRO A 7 51.93 48.11 4.15
CA PRO A 7 51.74 46.69 4.13
C PRO A 7 50.39 46.36 3.48
N LEU A 8 50.46 45.67 2.32
CA LEU A 8 49.33 44.96 1.73
C LEU A 8 49.08 43.69 2.48
N LEU A 9 48.44 43.80 3.64
CA LEU A 9 48.02 42.63 4.40
C LEU A 9 46.77 43.00 5.16
N ALA A 10 45.62 42.85 4.58
CA ALA A 10 44.34 42.71 5.28
C ALA A 10 43.14 42.89 4.32
N THR A 11 42.84 41.95 3.47
CA THR A 11 41.47 41.74 2.99
C THR A 11 41.34 40.38 2.24
N LEU A 12 41.71 39.34 2.97
CA LEU A 12 41.33 37.99 2.58
C LEU A 12 40.58 37.35 3.75
N ILE A 13 39.54 38.01 4.18
CA ILE A 13 38.64 37.46 5.20
C ILE A 13 37.23 37.52 4.65
N ALA A 14 36.59 36.40 4.72
CA ALA A 14 35.14 36.18 4.67
C ALA A 14 34.47 36.19 3.30
N LEU A 15 34.67 35.14 2.53
CA LEU A 15 33.58 34.53 1.79
C LEU A 15 33.57 33.01 2.02
N ILE A 16 33.56 32.61 3.28
CA ILE A 16 33.00 31.29 3.63
C ILE A 16 31.50 31.50 3.60
N ALA A 17 30.95 31.42 2.41
CA ALA A 17 29.51 31.28 2.25
C ALA A 17 29.09 30.04 3.04
N LEU A 18 28.27 30.27 4.04
CA LEU A 18 27.54 29.28 4.80
C LEU A 18 26.75 28.42 3.82
N VAL A 19 27.35 27.37 3.29
CA VAL A 19 26.61 26.28 2.68
C VAL A 19 25.98 25.53 3.84
N ALA A 20 24.88 26.06 4.34
CA ALA A 20 23.99 25.29 5.18
C ALA A 20 23.66 24.02 4.37
N PRO A 21 23.85 22.81 4.92
CA PRO A 21 23.32 21.62 4.30
C PRO A 21 21.80 21.81 4.29
N HIS A 22 21.27 22.16 3.14
CA HIS A 22 19.85 21.96 2.89
C HIS A 22 19.65 20.45 2.96
N ALA A 23 19.38 19.96 4.18
CA ALA A 23 18.77 18.67 4.37
C ALA A 23 17.49 18.73 3.52
N LEU A 24 17.58 18.19 2.30
CA LEU A 24 16.41 17.83 1.54
C LEU A 24 15.67 16.82 2.42
N HIS A 25 14.82 17.31 3.30
CA HIS A 25 13.72 16.53 3.80
C HIS A 25 12.89 16.21 2.56
N ALA A 26 13.11 15.03 2.00
CA ALA A 26 12.15 14.42 1.14
C ALA A 26 10.88 14.34 1.98
N GLN A 27 10.02 15.35 1.84
CA GLN A 27 8.67 15.29 2.36
C GLN A 27 8.06 14.12 1.61
N HIS A 28 7.86 13.03 2.34
CA HIS A 28 7.10 11.90 1.84
C HIS A 28 5.69 12.45 1.65
N GLU A 29 5.40 12.91 0.42
CA GLU A 29 4.05 13.37 0.07
C GLU A 29 3.09 12.24 0.42
N LYS A 30 2.05 12.59 1.18
CA LYS A 30 0.98 11.64 1.47
C LYS A 30 0.40 11.16 0.14
N PRO A 31 0.11 9.86 -0.01
CA PRO A 31 -0.51 9.35 -1.22
C PRO A 31 -1.78 10.15 -1.57
N ASP A 32 -1.90 10.51 -2.84
CA ASP A 32 -3.11 11.14 -3.36
C ASP A 32 -4.20 10.07 -3.54
N ASN A 33 -5.08 9.98 -2.57
CA ASN A 33 -6.20 9.05 -2.58
C ASN A 33 -7.44 9.59 -3.35
N SER A 34 -7.33 10.76 -3.98
CA SER A 34 -8.47 11.41 -4.67
C SER A 34 -9.04 10.61 -5.85
N ALA A 35 -8.26 9.67 -6.38
CA ALA A 35 -8.68 8.80 -7.48
C ALA A 35 -9.33 7.49 -7.02
N LEU A 36 -9.22 7.16 -5.74
CA LEU A 36 -9.80 5.94 -5.19
C LEU A 36 -11.33 6.03 -5.18
N LEU A 37 -11.97 4.86 -5.24
CA LEU A 37 -13.43 4.78 -5.15
C LEU A 37 -13.91 5.30 -3.80
N ALA A 38 -14.99 6.06 -3.80
CA ALA A 38 -15.59 6.56 -2.58
C ALA A 38 -16.25 5.43 -1.77
N VAL A 39 -16.22 5.56 -0.45
CA VAL A 39 -16.97 4.68 0.44
C VAL A 39 -18.45 4.68 0.08
N GLY A 40 -19.06 3.50 0.05
CA GLY A 40 -20.46 3.26 -0.34
C GLY A 40 -20.69 3.02 -1.83
N THR A 41 -19.67 3.20 -2.71
CA THR A 41 -19.79 2.83 -4.13
C THR A 41 -19.68 1.32 -4.32
N GLU A 42 -20.28 0.80 -5.37
CA GLU A 42 -20.08 -0.61 -5.76
C GLU A 42 -18.63 -0.83 -6.20
N ALA A 43 -18.01 -1.86 -5.67
CA ALA A 43 -16.70 -2.31 -6.10
C ALA A 43 -16.79 -2.86 -7.53
N PRO A 44 -15.96 -2.39 -8.49
CA PRO A 44 -15.96 -2.92 -9.84
C PRO A 44 -15.64 -4.42 -9.86
N ASP A 45 -16.39 -5.18 -10.65
CA ASP A 45 -16.14 -6.61 -10.81
C ASP A 45 -14.81 -6.86 -11.51
N PHE A 46 -14.17 -7.97 -11.16
CA PHE A 46 -12.96 -8.46 -11.78
C PHE A 46 -12.94 -9.99 -11.79
N SER A 47 -12.13 -10.54 -12.67
CA SER A 47 -11.83 -11.96 -12.73
C SER A 47 -10.38 -12.11 -13.20
N LEU A 48 -9.50 -12.54 -12.30
CA LEU A 48 -8.05 -12.53 -12.51
C LEU A 48 -7.44 -13.92 -12.25
N PRO A 49 -6.43 -14.33 -13.02
CA PRO A 49 -5.71 -15.56 -12.75
C PRO A 49 -4.91 -15.45 -11.44
N THR A 50 -4.82 -16.55 -10.70
CA THR A 50 -3.90 -16.67 -9.58
C THR A 50 -2.45 -16.57 -10.07
N VAL A 51 -1.55 -16.08 -9.19
CA VAL A 51 -0.14 -15.88 -9.58
C VAL A 51 0.53 -17.19 -9.98
N ASP A 52 0.18 -18.32 -9.37
CA ASP A 52 0.64 -19.66 -9.79
C ASP A 52 0.04 -20.11 -11.13
N GLY A 53 -1.07 -19.51 -11.56
CA GLY A 53 -1.75 -19.83 -12.82
C GLY A 53 -2.67 -21.04 -12.75
N GLU A 54 -2.93 -21.58 -11.55
CA GLU A 54 -3.72 -22.80 -11.37
C GLU A 54 -5.22 -22.53 -11.35
N ALA A 55 -5.64 -21.30 -11.01
CA ALA A 55 -7.04 -20.91 -10.88
C ALA A 55 -7.32 -19.50 -11.38
N THR A 56 -8.59 -19.13 -11.37
CA THR A 56 -9.07 -17.76 -11.58
C THR A 56 -9.95 -17.38 -10.39
N ILE A 57 -9.76 -16.18 -9.85
CA ILE A 57 -10.54 -15.65 -8.74
C ILE A 57 -11.26 -14.39 -9.22
N ALA A 58 -12.54 -14.31 -8.93
CA ALA A 58 -13.39 -13.16 -9.23
C ALA A 58 -13.94 -12.52 -7.96
N LEU A 59 -14.29 -11.23 -8.01
CA LEU A 59 -14.92 -10.52 -6.89
C LEU A 59 -16.16 -11.26 -6.38
N LYS A 60 -17.00 -11.79 -7.28
CA LYS A 60 -18.22 -12.53 -6.95
C LYS A 60 -17.99 -13.78 -6.10
N ASP A 61 -16.77 -14.36 -6.11
CA ASP A 61 -16.44 -15.54 -5.30
C ASP A 61 -16.41 -15.21 -3.80
N TYR A 62 -16.40 -13.93 -3.47
CA TYR A 62 -16.48 -13.39 -2.11
C TYR A 62 -17.86 -12.81 -1.75
N ALA A 63 -18.88 -13.03 -2.57
CA ALA A 63 -20.23 -12.54 -2.30
C ALA A 63 -20.73 -13.02 -0.92
N GLY A 64 -21.30 -12.10 -0.14
CA GLY A 64 -21.75 -12.38 1.24
C GLY A 64 -20.64 -12.32 2.30
N ARG A 65 -19.41 -11.97 1.93
CA ARG A 65 -18.24 -11.83 2.80
C ARG A 65 -17.67 -10.42 2.76
N TYR A 66 -16.94 -10.04 3.79
CA TYR A 66 -16.05 -8.88 3.74
C TYR A 66 -14.75 -9.28 3.06
N LEU A 67 -14.29 -8.48 2.10
CA LEU A 67 -13.05 -8.75 1.37
C LEU A 67 -12.06 -7.61 1.54
N VAL A 68 -10.88 -7.92 2.06
CA VAL A 68 -9.72 -7.04 2.06
C VAL A 68 -8.95 -7.30 0.77
N ILE A 69 -8.82 -6.29 -0.09
CA ILE A 69 -8.06 -6.35 -1.34
C ILE A 69 -6.78 -5.54 -1.17
N ASP A 70 -5.63 -6.19 -1.20
CA ASP A 70 -4.31 -5.58 -1.07
C ASP A 70 -3.65 -5.43 -2.44
N PHE A 71 -3.49 -4.20 -2.92
CA PHE A 71 -2.81 -3.87 -4.17
C PHE A 71 -1.33 -3.60 -3.89
N TRP A 72 -0.46 -4.45 -4.39
CA TRP A 72 0.96 -4.44 -4.08
C TRP A 72 1.86 -4.93 -5.22
N ALA A 73 3.17 -4.99 -4.99
CA ALA A 73 4.13 -5.65 -5.87
C ALA A 73 5.41 -6.04 -5.10
N SER A 74 6.11 -7.06 -5.57
CA SER A 74 7.38 -7.53 -4.98
C SER A 74 8.49 -6.49 -5.04
N TRP A 75 8.49 -5.66 -6.06
CA TRP A 75 9.47 -4.59 -6.29
C TRP A 75 9.16 -3.28 -5.54
N CYS A 76 8.00 -3.18 -4.86
CA CYS A 76 7.58 -1.99 -4.12
C CYS A 76 8.16 -2.01 -2.69
N PRO A 77 9.10 -1.12 -2.32
CA PRO A 77 9.70 -1.14 -0.98
C PRO A 77 8.70 -0.87 0.14
N ASP A 78 7.76 0.06 -0.07
CA ASP A 78 6.75 0.40 0.93
C ASP A 78 5.76 -0.75 1.14
N CYS A 79 5.40 -1.47 0.08
CA CYS A 79 4.58 -2.68 0.18
C CYS A 79 5.29 -3.75 1.02
N ARG A 80 6.58 -4.02 0.71
CA ARG A 80 7.39 -5.00 1.45
C ARG A 80 7.57 -4.62 2.92
N LYS A 81 7.59 -3.33 3.23
CA LYS A 81 7.61 -2.81 4.60
C LYS A 81 6.26 -2.98 5.32
N ALA A 82 5.16 -2.88 4.59
CA ALA A 82 3.81 -3.03 5.12
C ALA A 82 3.39 -4.50 5.32
N ASN A 83 3.93 -5.42 4.50
CA ASN A 83 3.54 -6.84 4.47
C ASN A 83 3.57 -7.54 5.85
N PRO A 84 4.59 -7.35 6.72
CA PRO A 84 4.57 -7.99 8.04
C PRO A 84 3.33 -7.62 8.87
N ARG A 85 2.88 -6.37 8.78
CA ARG A 85 1.66 -5.93 9.46
C ARG A 85 0.40 -6.47 8.79
N MET A 86 0.36 -6.54 7.46
CA MET A 86 -0.75 -7.18 6.74
C MET A 86 -0.87 -8.67 7.11
N VAL A 87 0.24 -9.39 7.24
CA VAL A 87 0.27 -10.78 7.72
C VAL A 87 -0.28 -10.90 9.14
N ASP A 88 0.06 -9.97 10.02
CA ASP A 88 -0.48 -9.94 11.39
C ASP A 88 -1.99 -9.65 11.39
N LEU A 89 -2.47 -8.71 10.59
CA LEU A 89 -3.90 -8.43 10.41
C LEU A 89 -4.64 -9.65 9.85
N TYR A 90 -4.08 -10.31 8.84
CA TYR A 90 -4.65 -11.53 8.30
C TYR A 90 -4.81 -12.61 9.37
N LYS A 91 -3.76 -12.89 10.15
CA LYS A 91 -3.78 -13.90 11.21
C LYS A 91 -4.82 -13.62 12.31
N ARG A 92 -5.07 -12.35 12.58
CA ARG A 92 -6.02 -11.94 13.63
C ARG A 92 -7.46 -11.87 13.17
N TYR A 93 -7.69 -11.49 11.92
CA TYR A 93 -9.02 -11.11 11.45
C TYR A 93 -9.56 -11.99 10.31
N ALA A 94 -8.72 -12.72 9.58
CA ALA A 94 -9.22 -13.65 8.56
C ALA A 94 -9.92 -14.82 9.27
N ASP A 95 -11.23 -14.80 9.24
CA ASP A 95 -12.07 -15.80 9.90
C ASP A 95 -13.26 -16.15 9.01
N GLU A 96 -13.45 -17.44 8.77
CA GLU A 96 -14.58 -17.92 7.97
C GLU A 96 -15.92 -17.72 8.68
N ALA A 97 -15.96 -17.80 10.02
CA ALA A 97 -17.17 -17.62 10.79
C ALA A 97 -17.64 -16.15 10.78
N VAL A 98 -16.70 -15.19 10.79
CA VAL A 98 -16.99 -13.77 10.65
C VAL A 98 -17.16 -13.37 9.18
N GLY A 99 -16.64 -14.19 8.26
CA GLY A 99 -16.71 -13.93 6.82
C GLY A 99 -15.75 -12.85 6.33
N ILE A 100 -14.58 -12.66 6.98
CA ILE A 100 -13.53 -11.75 6.50
C ILE A 100 -12.51 -12.56 5.72
N SER A 101 -12.29 -12.16 4.46
CA SER A 101 -11.35 -12.76 3.53
C SER A 101 -10.32 -11.75 3.06
N PHE A 102 -9.17 -12.23 2.59
CA PHE A 102 -8.11 -11.40 2.03
C PHE A 102 -7.76 -11.89 0.62
N LEU A 103 -7.42 -10.95 -0.26
CA LEU A 103 -6.96 -11.19 -1.62
C LEU A 103 -5.84 -10.19 -1.93
N GLY A 104 -4.70 -10.68 -2.41
CA GLY A 104 -3.64 -9.83 -2.94
C GLY A 104 -3.78 -9.68 -4.45
N VAL A 105 -3.66 -8.45 -4.94
CA VAL A 105 -3.57 -8.13 -6.37
C VAL A 105 -2.16 -7.63 -6.65
N SER A 106 -1.35 -8.46 -7.28
CA SER A 106 0.05 -8.12 -7.58
C SER A 106 0.19 -7.45 -8.95
N PHE A 107 0.97 -6.38 -8.98
CA PHE A 107 1.40 -5.68 -10.20
C PHE A 107 2.80 -6.11 -10.67
N ASP A 108 3.21 -7.31 -10.32
CA ASP A 108 4.43 -7.91 -10.84
C ASP A 108 4.25 -8.34 -12.29
N THR A 109 5.31 -8.16 -13.09
CA THR A 109 5.40 -8.69 -14.46
C THR A 109 6.14 -10.01 -14.53
N ASP A 110 6.76 -10.42 -13.41
CA ASP A 110 7.50 -11.66 -13.23
C ASP A 110 6.83 -12.49 -12.13
N ARG A 111 6.26 -13.61 -12.53
CA ARG A 111 5.59 -14.58 -11.65
C ARG A 111 6.50 -15.06 -10.52
N GLU A 112 7.72 -15.45 -10.87
CA GLU A 112 8.67 -15.99 -9.91
C GLU A 112 9.12 -14.96 -8.88
N ALA A 113 9.28 -13.69 -9.29
CA ALA A 113 9.58 -12.61 -8.36
C ALA A 113 8.44 -12.40 -7.35
N CYS A 114 7.19 -12.44 -7.82
CA CYS A 114 6.02 -12.35 -6.96
C CYS A 114 5.97 -13.53 -5.97
N LEU A 115 6.07 -14.78 -6.45
CA LEU A 115 6.01 -15.98 -5.60
C LEU A 115 7.11 -15.99 -4.54
N ARG A 116 8.35 -15.65 -4.91
CA ARG A 116 9.44 -15.51 -3.93
C ARG A 116 9.17 -14.44 -2.88
N ALA A 117 8.51 -13.34 -3.26
CA ALA A 117 8.16 -12.31 -2.31
C ALA A 117 7.04 -12.75 -1.37
N VAL A 118 6.02 -13.43 -1.89
CA VAL A 118 4.92 -14.03 -1.12
C VAL A 118 5.49 -14.98 -0.04
N GLU A 119 6.35 -15.91 -0.45
CA GLU A 119 7.00 -16.85 0.47
C GLU A 119 7.86 -16.13 1.53
N LYS A 120 8.73 -15.21 1.07
CA LYS A 120 9.66 -14.50 1.96
C LYS A 120 8.94 -13.64 3.01
N ASP A 121 7.82 -13.03 2.65
CA ASP A 121 7.06 -12.14 3.54
C ASP A 121 6.03 -12.91 4.37
N GLY A 122 5.86 -14.22 4.13
CA GLY A 122 4.91 -15.06 4.86
C GLY A 122 3.45 -14.76 4.54
N ILE A 123 3.16 -14.32 3.32
CA ILE A 123 1.82 -14.07 2.81
C ILE A 123 1.16 -15.41 2.51
N THR A 124 -0.02 -15.68 3.09
CA THR A 124 -0.70 -16.99 2.97
C THR A 124 -2.09 -16.90 2.35
N TRP A 125 -2.59 -15.70 2.07
CA TRP A 125 -3.85 -15.52 1.36
C TRP A 125 -3.66 -15.54 -0.15
N PRO A 126 -4.71 -15.82 -0.94
CA PRO A 126 -4.65 -15.92 -2.39
C PRO A 126 -4.06 -14.67 -3.05
N GLN A 127 -3.29 -14.89 -4.10
CA GLN A 127 -2.67 -13.84 -4.89
C GLN A 127 -3.09 -13.95 -6.35
N VAL A 128 -3.57 -12.84 -6.93
CA VAL A 128 -3.92 -12.75 -8.35
C VAL A 128 -3.07 -11.72 -9.07
N SER A 129 -2.85 -11.90 -10.36
CA SER A 129 -2.10 -10.96 -11.19
C SER A 129 -2.38 -11.15 -12.67
N GLU A 130 -2.41 -10.05 -13.41
CA GLU A 130 -2.38 -10.07 -14.88
C GLU A 130 -0.95 -10.23 -15.43
N LEU A 131 0.07 -10.21 -14.58
CA LEU A 131 1.50 -10.16 -14.94
C LEU A 131 1.83 -9.02 -15.91
N LYS A 132 1.17 -7.89 -15.71
CA LYS A 132 1.36 -6.66 -16.47
C LYS A 132 1.79 -5.51 -15.56
N LYS A 133 2.43 -4.50 -16.14
CA LYS A 133 2.72 -3.28 -15.40
C LYS A 133 1.43 -2.66 -14.88
N TRP A 134 1.45 -2.14 -13.66
CA TRP A 134 0.25 -1.66 -12.97
C TRP A 134 -0.63 -0.73 -13.82
N LYS A 135 -0.02 0.23 -14.57
CA LYS A 135 -0.76 1.19 -15.40
C LYS A 135 -1.40 0.58 -16.64
N GLU A 136 -1.04 -0.66 -16.96
CA GLU A 136 -1.53 -1.40 -18.13
C GLU A 136 -2.65 -2.38 -17.74
N THR A 137 -2.92 -2.54 -16.43
CA THR A 137 -3.96 -3.43 -15.93
C THR A 137 -5.32 -2.73 -15.89
N GLU A 138 -6.38 -3.47 -16.23
CA GLU A 138 -7.73 -2.94 -16.14
C GLU A 138 -8.14 -2.69 -14.69
N ILE A 139 -7.78 -3.61 -13.79
CA ILE A 139 -8.13 -3.49 -12.37
C ILE A 139 -7.55 -2.23 -11.72
N SER A 140 -6.33 -1.81 -12.09
CA SER A 140 -5.75 -0.57 -11.54
C SER A 140 -6.54 0.66 -11.97
N ARG A 141 -7.07 0.65 -13.20
CA ARG A 141 -7.89 1.75 -13.72
C ARG A 141 -9.28 1.77 -13.07
N LEU A 142 -9.91 0.61 -12.92
CA LEU A 142 -11.23 0.47 -12.31
C LEU A 142 -11.25 0.90 -10.84
N TYR A 143 -10.21 0.53 -10.07
CA TYR A 143 -10.07 0.86 -8.66
C TYR A 143 -9.31 2.18 -8.41
N GLY A 144 -8.98 2.94 -9.46
CA GLY A 144 -8.30 4.23 -9.35
C GLY A 144 -6.90 4.14 -8.72
N ILE A 145 -6.19 3.01 -8.89
CA ILE A 145 -4.89 2.79 -8.27
C ILE A 145 -3.83 3.67 -8.92
N ARG A 146 -3.39 4.69 -8.20
CA ARG A 146 -2.29 5.59 -8.59
C ARG A 146 -1.06 5.40 -7.75
N TRP A 147 -1.16 4.58 -6.71
CA TRP A 147 -0.18 4.37 -5.67
C TRP A 147 -0.27 2.95 -5.11
N ILE A 148 0.84 2.38 -4.66
CA ILE A 148 0.89 1.15 -3.88
C ILE A 148 1.86 1.31 -2.70
N PRO A 149 1.59 0.70 -1.53
CA PRO A 149 0.43 -0.15 -1.26
C PRO A 149 -0.88 0.64 -1.17
N THR A 150 -1.96 0.05 -1.68
CA THR A 150 -3.32 0.53 -1.51
C THR A 150 -4.21 -0.64 -1.10
N VAL A 151 -5.06 -0.43 -0.11
CA VAL A 151 -5.96 -1.45 0.40
C VAL A 151 -7.39 -0.99 0.24
N TYR A 152 -8.25 -1.90 -0.20
CA TYR A 152 -9.70 -1.74 -0.16
C TYR A 152 -10.31 -2.74 0.81
N VAL A 153 -11.41 -2.36 1.44
CA VAL A 153 -12.32 -3.28 2.11
C VAL A 153 -13.67 -3.17 1.44
N VAL A 154 -14.18 -4.31 0.97
CA VAL A 154 -15.49 -4.43 0.32
C VAL A 154 -16.40 -5.20 1.27
N ASP A 155 -17.64 -4.72 1.44
CA ASP A 155 -18.61 -5.37 2.31
C ASP A 155 -19.28 -6.60 1.64
N ASN A 156 -20.10 -7.29 2.41
CA ASN A 156 -20.84 -8.48 1.97
C ASN A 156 -21.90 -8.21 0.88
N ALA A 157 -22.21 -6.93 0.61
CA ALA A 157 -23.08 -6.49 -0.49
C ALA A 157 -22.29 -5.98 -1.71
N GLY A 158 -20.95 -6.05 -1.68
CA GLY A 158 -20.09 -5.60 -2.77
C GLY A 158 -19.78 -4.10 -2.77
N LYS A 159 -20.00 -3.39 -1.64
CA LYS A 159 -19.72 -1.95 -1.56
C LYS A 159 -18.41 -1.68 -0.83
N VAL A 160 -17.71 -0.64 -1.27
CA VAL A 160 -16.48 -0.16 -0.66
C VAL A 160 -16.77 0.39 0.74
N LEU A 161 -16.10 -0.16 1.76
CA LEU A 161 -16.10 0.35 3.14
C LEU A 161 -14.86 1.18 3.45
N TYR A 162 -13.74 0.86 2.80
CA TYR A 162 -12.45 1.52 3.00
C TYR A 162 -11.67 1.52 1.69
N ALA A 163 -10.94 2.61 1.44
CA ALA A 163 -9.97 2.71 0.37
C ALA A 163 -8.83 3.63 0.81
N GLY A 164 -7.62 3.11 0.91
CA GLY A 164 -6.47 3.87 1.37
C GLY A 164 -5.23 3.01 1.64
N ASN A 165 -4.28 3.58 2.38
CA ASN A 165 -3.03 2.92 2.76
C ASN A 165 -2.70 3.05 4.25
N ASN A 166 -3.63 3.55 5.06
CA ASN A 166 -3.46 3.67 6.50
C ASN A 166 -3.86 2.35 7.18
N LEU A 167 -2.86 1.57 7.60
CA LEU A 167 -3.11 0.28 8.24
C LEU A 167 -3.69 0.39 9.66
N ASP A 168 -3.61 1.56 10.31
CA ASP A 168 -4.26 1.77 11.61
C ASP A 168 -5.77 1.90 11.42
N GLU A 169 -6.22 2.66 10.43
CA GLU A 169 -7.63 2.76 10.06
C GLU A 169 -8.18 1.41 9.57
N LEU A 170 -7.40 0.68 8.77
CA LEU A 170 -7.77 -0.68 8.35
C LEU A 170 -7.97 -1.59 9.55
N GLU A 171 -7.03 -1.60 10.51
CA GLU A 171 -7.14 -2.43 11.70
C GLU A 171 -8.36 -2.08 12.56
N GLU A 172 -8.65 -0.79 12.72
CA GLU A 172 -9.83 -0.34 13.46
C GLU A 172 -11.12 -0.85 12.80
N LEU A 173 -11.21 -0.76 11.46
CA LEU A 173 -12.35 -1.30 10.71
C LEU A 173 -12.46 -2.82 10.87
N LEU A 174 -11.37 -3.55 10.69
CA LEU A 174 -11.38 -5.03 10.82
C LEU A 174 -11.77 -5.48 12.22
N ARG A 175 -11.33 -4.78 13.26
CA ARG A 175 -11.73 -5.03 14.64
C ARG A 175 -13.25 -4.81 14.83
N TYR A 176 -13.80 -3.75 14.26
CA TYR A 176 -15.23 -3.49 14.30
C TYR A 176 -16.03 -4.60 13.60
N LEU A 177 -15.61 -4.99 12.38
CA LEU A 177 -16.24 -6.06 11.61
C LEU A 177 -16.13 -7.43 12.28
N GLY A 178 -15.01 -7.72 12.95
CA GLY A 178 -14.77 -8.96 13.68
C GLY A 178 -15.52 -9.10 15.00
N GLY A 179 -16.33 -8.11 15.40
CA GLY A 179 -17.11 -8.17 16.62
C GLY A 179 -16.29 -8.06 17.91
N VAL A 180 -15.01 -7.72 17.86
CA VAL A 180 -14.12 -7.57 19.02
C VAL A 180 -14.35 -6.23 19.76
N GLY A 181 -15.33 -5.44 19.33
CA GLY A 181 -15.60 -4.10 19.85
C GLY A 181 -16.83 -3.94 20.74
N SER A 182 -17.57 -5.00 21.05
CA SER A 182 -18.85 -4.88 21.81
C SER A 182 -18.87 -5.56 23.16
N GLY A 183 -17.71 -5.76 23.79
CA GLY A 183 -17.61 -6.45 25.07
C GLY A 183 -16.83 -5.72 26.13
N GLU A 184 -17.11 -4.40 26.37
CA GLU A 184 -16.74 -3.77 27.66
C GLU A 184 -17.47 -2.42 27.80
N THR A 185 -18.73 -2.49 28.22
CA THR A 185 -19.35 -1.50 29.11
C THR A 185 -20.38 -2.23 29.96
N ASN A 186 -19.89 -2.68 31.09
CA ASN A 186 -20.70 -2.84 32.29
C ASN A 186 -19.89 -2.36 33.51
#